data_1bc52725a3ffd99a43239478c711fbbf
#
_entry.id   1bc52725a3ffd99a43239478c711fbbf
#
_cell.length_a   1.000
_cell.length_b   1.000
_cell.length_c   1.000
_cell.angle_alpha   90.00
_cell.angle_beta   90.00
_cell.angle_gamma   90.00
#
_symmetry.space_group_name_H-M   'P 1'
#
loop_
_entity.id
_entity.type
_entity.pdbx_description
1 polymer ?
#
loop_
_entity_poly.entity_id
_entity_poly.type
_entity_poly.pdbx_seq_one_letter_code
_entity_poly.pdbx_strand_id
1 'polypeptide(L)'
;VWANQCDAARLALFERRGFAHIRSFLRLDRELDDPVEPAVWPAGIDVRHFRRSQDEERVHAAGEEAFRDHFRPSTMDLDEWLDFRFVRDDLDLGLWFVAWDGEEVAGSVLAFETPVGGYVDELFVRRPWRSRGLGRALLLTVCAELRRRGQPLAYLGVDSENPTGAMRLYGSAGFVQRRPA
;
A
#
# COMPACT_ATOMS: atom_id res chain seq x y z
N VAL A 1 -17.64 -5.26 9.52
CA VAL A 1 -17.16 -4.91 10.88
C VAL A 1 -15.75 -5.43 11.06
N TRP A 2 -14.95 -4.76 11.89
CA TRP A 2 -13.55 -5.07 12.17
C TRP A 2 -13.33 -5.21 13.67
N ALA A 3 -12.49 -6.16 14.06
CA ALA A 3 -12.00 -6.29 15.42
C ALA A 3 -10.52 -6.68 15.43
N ASN A 4 -9.78 -6.20 16.41
CA ASN A 4 -8.45 -6.71 16.68
C ASN A 4 -8.58 -8.13 17.24
N GLN A 5 -7.75 -9.06 16.78
CA GLN A 5 -7.76 -10.45 17.24
C GLN A 5 -7.47 -10.59 18.75
N CYS A 6 -6.83 -9.59 19.37
CA CYS A 6 -6.60 -9.54 20.81
C CYS A 6 -7.81 -9.03 21.61
N ASP A 7 -8.85 -8.49 20.94
CA ASP A 7 -10.08 -8.03 21.59
C ASP A 7 -11.11 -9.18 21.69
N ALA A 8 -10.84 -10.10 22.60
CA ALA A 8 -11.69 -11.28 22.79
C ALA A 8 -13.15 -10.91 23.10
N ALA A 9 -13.39 -9.80 23.82
CA ALA A 9 -14.74 -9.37 24.15
C ALA A 9 -15.52 -8.92 22.93
N ARG A 10 -14.89 -8.18 22.02
CA ARG A 10 -15.49 -7.73 20.76
C ARG A 10 -15.71 -8.90 19.79
N LEU A 11 -14.76 -9.83 19.70
CA LEU A 11 -14.92 -11.04 18.89
C LEU A 11 -16.11 -11.87 19.37
N ALA A 12 -16.22 -12.15 20.68
CA ALA A 12 -17.35 -12.84 21.25
C ALA A 12 -18.70 -12.12 21.07
N LEU A 13 -18.70 -10.77 21.06
CA LEU A 13 -19.90 -9.99 20.74
C LEU A 13 -20.32 -10.18 19.29
N PHE A 14 -19.38 -10.16 18.36
CA PHE A 14 -19.69 -10.39 16.94
C PHE A 14 -20.24 -11.78 16.68
N GLU A 15 -19.63 -12.82 17.25
CA GLU A 15 -20.11 -14.19 17.16
C GLU A 15 -21.54 -14.33 17.69
N ARG A 16 -21.83 -13.78 18.90
CA ARG A 16 -23.19 -13.79 19.46
C ARG A 16 -24.21 -13.03 18.60
N ARG A 17 -23.78 -12.10 17.78
CA ARG A 17 -24.63 -11.34 16.83
C ARG A 17 -24.71 -12.02 15.45
N GLY A 18 -24.19 -13.23 15.29
CA GLY A 18 -24.24 -14.01 14.06
C GLY A 18 -23.21 -13.59 12.99
N PHE A 19 -22.20 -12.80 13.34
CA PHE A 19 -21.09 -12.50 12.43
C PHE A 19 -20.12 -13.68 12.40
N ALA A 20 -19.73 -14.10 11.19
CA ALA A 20 -18.67 -15.07 10.99
C ALA A 20 -17.37 -14.36 10.60
N HIS A 21 -16.24 -14.90 11.07
CA HIS A 21 -14.93 -14.48 10.60
C HIS A 21 -14.75 -14.84 9.13
N ILE A 22 -14.35 -13.89 8.29
CA ILE A 22 -14.17 -14.10 6.84
C ILE A 22 -12.75 -13.82 6.36
N ARG A 23 -12.00 -12.92 7.05
CA ARG A 23 -10.64 -12.53 6.66
C ARG A 23 -9.86 -11.97 7.83
N SER A 24 -8.56 -12.19 7.80
CA SER A 24 -7.60 -11.55 8.69
C SER A 24 -6.66 -10.63 7.91
N PHE A 25 -6.33 -9.50 8.51
CA PHE A 25 -5.30 -8.62 8.01
C PHE A 25 -4.17 -8.53 9.02
N LEU A 26 -2.95 -8.66 8.53
CA LEU A 26 -1.74 -8.58 9.33
C LEU A 26 -1.15 -7.18 9.19
N ARG A 27 -0.71 -6.62 10.31
CA ARG A 27 0.11 -5.43 10.28
C ARG A 27 1.58 -5.83 10.15
N LEU A 28 2.26 -5.24 9.19
CA LEU A 28 3.69 -5.36 9.00
C LEU A 28 4.33 -3.99 9.25
N ASP A 29 5.42 -3.99 10.01
CA ASP A 29 6.19 -2.78 10.34
C ASP A 29 7.62 -2.94 9.80
N ARG A 30 8.23 -1.82 9.37
CA ARG A 30 9.64 -1.68 9.05
C ARG A 30 10.18 -0.48 9.81
N GLU A 31 11.15 -0.70 10.70
CA GLU A 31 11.89 0.38 11.36
C GLU A 31 12.70 1.18 10.32
N LEU A 32 12.78 2.50 10.50
CA LEU A 32 13.47 3.42 9.60
C LEU A 32 14.69 4.09 10.26
N ASP A 33 15.16 3.58 11.39
CA ASP A 33 16.35 4.06 12.08
C ASP A 33 17.60 3.90 11.23
N ASP A 34 17.72 2.75 10.57
CA ASP A 34 18.81 2.46 9.63
C ASP A 34 18.53 3.02 8.22
N PRO A 35 19.59 3.33 7.44
CA PRO A 35 19.44 3.74 6.05
C PRO A 35 18.64 2.74 5.22
N VAL A 36 17.68 3.25 4.47
CA VAL A 36 16.95 2.44 3.49
C VAL A 36 17.87 2.20 2.29
N GLU A 37 18.00 0.94 1.89
CA GLU A 37 18.78 0.58 0.71
C GLU A 37 18.24 1.27 -0.56
N PRO A 38 19.10 1.64 -1.52
CA PRO A 38 18.65 2.28 -2.75
C PRO A 38 17.70 1.38 -3.54
N ALA A 39 16.63 1.98 -4.07
CA ALA A 39 15.71 1.28 -4.96
C ALA A 39 16.42 0.95 -6.29
N VAL A 40 16.31 -0.30 -6.72
CA VAL A 40 16.79 -0.75 -8.03
C VAL A 40 15.58 -0.87 -8.96
N TRP A 41 15.52 0.00 -9.94
CA TRP A 41 14.42 0.06 -10.89
C TRP A 41 14.65 -0.86 -12.09
N PRO A 42 13.61 -1.55 -12.60
CA PRO A 42 13.70 -2.25 -13.87
C PRO A 42 14.04 -1.28 -15.02
N ALA A 43 14.76 -1.76 -16.02
CA ALA A 43 15.10 -0.95 -17.19
C ALA A 43 13.83 -0.45 -17.89
N GLY A 44 13.83 0.81 -18.32
CA GLY A 44 12.73 1.47 -19.00
C GLY A 44 11.65 2.05 -18.06
N ILE A 45 11.80 1.89 -16.74
CA ILE A 45 10.86 2.45 -15.79
C ILE A 45 11.35 3.80 -15.28
N ASP A 46 10.53 4.83 -15.46
CA ASP A 46 10.66 6.13 -14.83
C ASP A 46 9.75 6.21 -13.60
N VAL A 47 10.23 6.87 -12.52
CA VAL A 47 9.42 7.11 -11.32
C VAL A 47 9.31 8.60 -11.03
N ARG A 48 8.11 9.04 -10.74
CA ARG A 48 7.85 10.42 -10.33
C ARG A 48 6.66 10.50 -9.38
N HIS A 49 6.52 11.64 -8.73
CA HIS A 49 5.32 11.91 -7.93
C HIS A 49 4.08 12.01 -8.81
N PHE A 50 2.95 11.61 -8.22
CA PHE A 50 1.63 11.81 -8.80
C PHE A 50 1.39 13.30 -9.09
N ARG A 51 0.83 13.61 -10.24
CA ARG A 51 0.51 14.97 -10.68
C ARG A 51 -0.99 15.15 -10.78
N ARG A 52 -1.52 16.01 -9.90
CA ARG A 52 -2.92 16.39 -9.91
C ARG A 52 -3.32 16.98 -11.28
N SER A 53 -4.52 16.65 -11.74
CA SER A 53 -5.10 17.06 -13.03
C SER A 53 -4.36 16.51 -14.27
N GLN A 54 -3.49 15.52 -14.10
CA GLN A 54 -2.75 14.89 -15.20
C GLN A 54 -2.75 13.35 -15.15
N ASP A 55 -2.69 12.77 -13.94
CA ASP A 55 -2.44 11.35 -13.76
C ASP A 55 -3.66 10.55 -13.26
N GLU A 56 -4.72 11.23 -12.81
CA GLU A 56 -5.86 10.63 -12.13
C GLU A 56 -6.45 9.45 -12.91
N GLU A 57 -6.84 9.70 -14.15
CA GLU A 57 -7.53 8.72 -14.98
C GLU A 57 -6.66 7.47 -15.22
N ARG A 58 -5.36 7.70 -15.52
CA ARG A 58 -4.42 6.61 -15.78
C ARG A 58 -4.08 5.81 -14.51
N VAL A 59 -3.89 6.48 -13.39
CA VAL A 59 -3.56 5.83 -12.10
C VAL A 59 -4.78 5.08 -11.57
N HIS A 60 -5.99 5.67 -11.65
CA HIS A 60 -7.23 5.00 -11.28
C HIS A 60 -7.43 3.71 -12.11
N ALA A 61 -7.39 3.80 -13.44
CA ALA A 61 -7.57 2.65 -14.31
C ALA A 61 -6.53 1.54 -14.06
N ALA A 62 -5.26 1.93 -13.82
CA ALA A 62 -4.18 1.01 -13.49
C ALA A 62 -4.39 0.32 -12.14
N GLY A 63 -4.88 1.05 -11.14
CA GLY A 63 -5.23 0.52 -9.83
C GLY A 63 -6.38 -0.48 -9.90
N GLU A 64 -7.48 -0.12 -10.57
CA GLU A 64 -8.62 -1.01 -10.80
C GLU A 64 -8.20 -2.32 -11.49
N GLU A 65 -7.34 -2.24 -12.51
CA GLU A 65 -6.79 -3.44 -13.15
C GLU A 65 -5.96 -4.29 -12.17
N ALA A 66 -5.07 -3.65 -11.43
CA ALA A 66 -4.13 -4.34 -10.55
C ALA A 66 -4.81 -5.02 -9.35
N PHE A 67 -5.87 -4.40 -8.81
CA PHE A 67 -6.63 -4.91 -7.66
C PHE A 67 -7.77 -5.85 -8.02
N ARG A 68 -8.01 -6.14 -9.29
CA ARG A 68 -9.07 -7.03 -9.74
C ARG A 68 -8.99 -8.44 -9.15
N ASP A 69 -7.78 -8.88 -8.78
CA ASP A 69 -7.54 -10.19 -8.14
C ASP A 69 -7.66 -10.16 -6.60
N HIS A 70 -7.93 -9.00 -6.01
CA HIS A 70 -8.02 -8.86 -4.55
C HIS A 70 -9.39 -9.30 -4.03
N PHE A 71 -9.40 -9.68 -2.74
CA PHE A 71 -10.63 -9.95 -2.04
C PHE A 71 -11.49 -8.68 -1.99
N ARG A 72 -12.68 -8.71 -2.60
CA ARG A 72 -13.58 -7.56 -2.78
C ARG A 72 -12.86 -6.39 -3.46
N PRO A 73 -12.57 -6.50 -4.76
CA PRO A 73 -12.03 -5.38 -5.53
C PRO A 73 -12.95 -4.18 -5.40
N SER A 74 -12.37 -3.00 -5.28
CA SER A 74 -13.14 -1.75 -5.39
C SER A 74 -13.67 -1.62 -6.81
N THR A 75 -14.86 -1.07 -6.95
CA THR A 75 -15.49 -0.74 -8.23
C THR A 75 -15.90 0.72 -8.25
N MET A 76 -15.09 1.58 -7.61
CA MET A 76 -15.33 3.02 -7.61
C MET A 76 -15.14 3.55 -9.03
N ASP A 77 -16.07 4.34 -9.53
CA ASP A 77 -15.80 5.11 -10.73
C ASP A 77 -14.78 6.23 -10.44
N LEU A 78 -14.35 6.94 -11.49
CA LEU A 78 -13.30 7.94 -11.34
C LEU A 78 -13.72 9.09 -10.39
N ASP A 79 -14.95 9.54 -10.47
CA ASP A 79 -15.45 10.65 -9.63
C ASP A 79 -15.51 10.23 -8.16
N GLU A 80 -16.05 9.05 -7.87
CA GLU A 80 -16.06 8.45 -6.52
C GLU A 80 -14.64 8.27 -5.98
N TRP A 81 -13.70 7.80 -6.82
CA TRP A 81 -12.31 7.63 -6.44
C TRP A 81 -11.62 8.97 -6.15
N LEU A 82 -11.89 10.00 -6.97
CA LEU A 82 -11.39 11.36 -6.74
C LEU A 82 -11.90 11.92 -5.41
N ASP A 83 -13.20 11.81 -5.17
CA ASP A 83 -13.81 12.26 -3.91
C ASP A 83 -13.20 11.53 -2.71
N PHE A 84 -13.07 10.20 -2.80
CA PHE A 84 -12.47 9.39 -1.73
C PHE A 84 -11.01 9.76 -1.44
N ARG A 85 -10.21 9.98 -2.50
CA ARG A 85 -8.77 10.26 -2.36
C ARG A 85 -8.49 11.69 -1.92
N PHE A 86 -9.21 12.67 -2.46
CA PHE A 86 -8.85 14.09 -2.31
C PHE A 86 -9.72 14.83 -1.28
N VAL A 87 -10.66 14.18 -0.61
CA VAL A 87 -11.35 14.72 0.56
C VAL A 87 -10.44 14.78 1.81
N ARG A 88 -9.35 14.05 1.80
CA ARG A 88 -8.43 13.92 2.93
C ARG A 88 -7.50 15.12 3.04
N ASP A 89 -7.54 15.82 4.17
CA ASP A 89 -6.64 16.95 4.46
C ASP A 89 -5.17 16.52 4.68
N ASP A 90 -4.94 15.23 4.97
CA ASP A 90 -3.61 14.64 5.22
C ASP A 90 -2.97 14.01 3.96
N LEU A 91 -3.57 14.17 2.80
CA LEU A 91 -3.00 13.69 1.53
C LEU A 91 -1.82 14.57 1.13
N ASP A 92 -0.63 13.99 1.13
CA ASP A 92 0.59 14.60 0.62
C ASP A 92 1.07 13.90 -0.65
N LEU A 93 0.98 14.60 -1.79
CA LEU A 93 1.43 14.07 -3.08
C LEU A 93 2.94 13.79 -3.13
N GLY A 94 3.73 14.34 -2.21
CA GLY A 94 5.13 14.00 -2.02
C GLY A 94 5.36 12.58 -1.49
N LEU A 95 4.30 11.90 -1.00
CA LEU A 95 4.31 10.50 -0.60
C LEU A 95 3.57 9.58 -1.59
N TRP A 96 3.24 10.10 -2.76
CA TRP A 96 2.59 9.35 -3.83
C TRP A 96 3.50 9.21 -5.03
N PHE A 97 4.10 8.03 -5.22
CA PHE A 97 5.00 7.75 -6.32
C PHE A 97 4.31 6.85 -7.36
N VAL A 98 4.48 7.21 -8.62
CA VAL A 98 3.96 6.48 -9.77
C VAL A 98 5.11 6.05 -10.66
N ALA A 99 5.17 4.77 -10.98
CA ALA A 99 6.13 4.17 -11.88
C ALA A 99 5.54 4.05 -13.30
N TRP A 100 6.26 4.53 -14.28
CA TRP A 100 5.84 4.65 -15.66
C TRP A 100 6.74 3.83 -16.59
N ASP A 101 6.14 3.17 -17.55
CA ASP A 101 6.81 2.57 -18.72
C ASP A 101 6.30 3.34 -19.96
N GLY A 102 7.07 4.34 -20.42
CA GLY A 102 6.58 5.31 -21.38
C GLY A 102 5.34 6.05 -20.88
N GLU A 103 4.22 5.88 -21.57
CA GLU A 103 2.92 6.50 -21.23
C GLU A 103 2.04 5.62 -20.31
N GLU A 104 2.46 4.40 -20.02
CA GLU A 104 1.69 3.47 -19.22
C GLU A 104 2.09 3.49 -17.74
N VAL A 105 1.10 3.51 -16.85
CA VAL A 105 1.33 3.30 -15.42
C VAL A 105 1.68 1.83 -15.19
N ALA A 106 2.89 1.56 -14.75
CA ALA A 106 3.35 0.22 -14.41
C ALA A 106 3.00 -0.18 -12.97
N GLY A 107 2.97 0.80 -12.07
CA GLY A 107 2.62 0.62 -10.67
C GLY A 107 2.61 1.93 -9.89
N SER A 108 2.15 1.88 -8.64
CA SER A 108 2.10 3.05 -7.77
C SER A 108 2.23 2.66 -6.31
N VAL A 109 2.71 3.59 -5.48
CA VAL A 109 2.69 3.52 -4.02
C VAL A 109 2.25 4.84 -3.45
N LEU A 110 1.31 4.80 -2.50
CA LEU A 110 0.82 5.94 -1.73
C LEU A 110 1.01 5.66 -0.25
N ALA A 111 1.54 6.64 0.47
CA ALA A 111 1.64 6.60 1.93
C ALA A 111 1.13 7.89 2.57
N PHE A 112 0.84 7.80 3.86
CA PHE A 112 0.41 8.90 4.71
C PHE A 112 1.31 9.00 5.93
N GLU A 113 1.56 10.21 6.41
CA GLU A 113 2.16 10.42 7.73
C GLU A 113 1.09 10.28 8.80
N THR A 114 1.40 9.53 9.85
CA THR A 114 0.52 9.34 11.00
C THR A 114 1.30 9.59 12.30
N PRO A 115 0.62 9.76 13.45
CA PRO A 115 1.31 9.96 14.72
C PRO A 115 2.25 8.80 15.14
N VAL A 116 2.11 7.63 14.54
CA VAL A 116 2.91 6.44 14.88
C VAL A 116 3.96 6.08 13.84
N GLY A 117 3.94 6.71 12.67
CA GLY A 117 4.85 6.42 11.56
C GLY A 117 4.21 6.63 10.18
N GLY A 118 4.90 6.25 9.13
CA GLY A 118 4.38 6.30 7.77
C GLY A 118 3.49 5.11 7.43
N TYR A 119 2.23 5.34 7.11
CA TYR A 119 1.29 4.30 6.68
C TYR A 119 1.32 4.14 5.17
N VAL A 120 1.76 2.98 4.67
CA VAL A 120 1.66 2.63 3.25
C VAL A 120 0.24 2.12 3.00
N ASP A 121 -0.59 3.00 2.45
CA ASP A 121 -2.02 2.78 2.24
C ASP A 121 -2.28 1.92 1.00
N GLU A 122 -1.57 2.24 -0.08
CA GLU A 122 -1.75 1.56 -1.36
C GLU A 122 -0.40 1.23 -1.98
N LEU A 123 -0.29 0.02 -2.50
CA LEU A 123 0.79 -0.41 -3.37
C LEU A 123 0.22 -1.35 -4.42
N PHE A 124 0.42 -1.02 -5.69
CA PHE A 124 0.09 -1.96 -6.76
C PHE A 124 1.18 -2.01 -7.84
N VAL A 125 1.23 -3.14 -8.52
CA VAL A 125 1.97 -3.35 -9.76
C VAL A 125 1.05 -4.08 -10.73
N ARG A 126 0.86 -3.53 -11.92
CA ARG A 126 0.07 -4.17 -12.98
C ARG A 126 0.72 -5.47 -13.47
N ARG A 127 -0.08 -6.41 -13.92
CA ARG A 127 0.36 -7.79 -14.27
C ARG A 127 1.58 -7.83 -15.20
N PRO A 128 1.67 -7.03 -16.30
CA PRO A 128 2.82 -7.09 -17.22
C PRO A 128 4.17 -6.73 -16.58
N TRP A 129 4.16 -5.99 -15.45
CA TRP A 129 5.36 -5.52 -14.75
C TRP A 129 5.64 -6.28 -13.45
N ARG A 130 4.82 -7.28 -13.08
CA ARG A 130 5.05 -8.10 -11.88
C ARG A 130 6.31 -8.95 -12.02
N SER A 131 6.86 -9.37 -10.88
CA SER A 131 8.06 -10.24 -10.78
C SER A 131 9.35 -9.65 -11.37
N ARG A 132 9.40 -8.34 -11.59
CA ARG A 132 10.57 -7.60 -12.09
C ARG A 132 11.26 -6.74 -11.03
N GLY A 133 10.85 -6.83 -9.75
CA GLY A 133 11.39 -6.00 -8.67
C GLY A 133 10.68 -4.66 -8.47
N LEU A 134 9.72 -4.27 -9.35
CA LEU A 134 9.08 -2.97 -9.32
C LEU A 134 8.38 -2.66 -7.99
N GLY A 135 7.62 -3.62 -7.43
CA GLY A 135 6.95 -3.42 -6.15
C GLY A 135 7.93 -3.18 -4.99
N ARG A 136 9.11 -3.85 -5.01
CA ARG A 136 10.17 -3.62 -4.03
C ARG A 136 10.78 -2.24 -4.19
N ALA A 137 11.04 -1.81 -5.44
CA ALA A 137 11.57 -0.49 -5.72
C ALA A 137 10.63 0.64 -5.23
N LEU A 138 9.32 0.52 -5.49
CA LEU A 138 8.30 1.45 -5.00
C LEU A 138 8.29 1.51 -3.47
N LEU A 139 8.31 0.37 -2.77
CA LEU A 139 8.35 0.32 -1.31
C LEU A 139 9.60 0.98 -0.74
N LEU A 140 10.78 0.67 -1.30
CA LEU A 140 12.02 1.28 -0.86
C LEU A 140 12.05 2.78 -1.07
N THR A 141 11.47 3.25 -2.17
CA THR A 141 11.37 4.69 -2.47
C THR A 141 10.51 5.42 -1.44
N VAL A 142 9.32 4.92 -1.15
CA VAL A 142 8.45 5.55 -0.15
C VAL A 142 9.03 5.43 1.27
N CYS A 143 9.68 4.32 1.62
CA CYS A 143 10.38 4.17 2.91
C CYS A 143 11.54 5.15 3.06
N ALA A 144 12.32 5.38 1.99
CA ALA A 144 13.40 6.35 1.99
C ALA A 144 12.88 7.79 2.20
N GLU A 145 11.76 8.12 1.55
CA GLU A 145 11.12 9.43 1.72
C GLU A 145 10.54 9.61 3.13
N LEU A 146 9.84 8.59 3.67
CA LEU A 146 9.35 8.62 5.05
C LEU A 146 10.48 8.79 6.06
N ARG A 147 11.60 8.07 5.87
CA ARG A 147 12.80 8.25 6.69
C ARG A 147 13.38 9.67 6.60
N ARG A 148 13.48 10.22 5.39
CA ARG A 148 13.95 11.59 5.14
C ARG A 148 13.09 12.64 5.88
N ARG A 149 11.81 12.36 6.06
CA ARG A 149 10.85 13.17 6.83
C ARG A 149 10.91 12.91 8.34
N GLY A 150 11.75 11.99 8.80
CA GLY A 150 11.94 11.70 10.21
C GLY A 150 10.90 10.75 10.80
N GLN A 151 10.17 10.02 9.96
CA GLN A 151 9.26 8.98 10.44
C GLN A 151 10.07 7.82 11.03
N PRO A 152 9.72 7.31 12.25
CA PRO A 152 10.48 6.27 12.91
C PRO A 152 10.28 4.90 12.28
N LEU A 153 9.13 4.67 11.66
CA LEU A 153 8.80 3.40 11.00
C LEU A 153 7.84 3.62 9.81
N ALA A 154 7.85 2.67 8.89
CA ALA A 154 6.80 2.48 7.89
C ALA A 154 5.95 1.27 8.28
N TYR A 155 4.63 1.33 8.07
CA TYR A 155 3.76 0.19 8.31
C TYR A 155 2.67 0.06 7.27
N LEU A 156 2.12 -1.16 7.15
CA LEU A 156 1.05 -1.48 6.21
C LEU A 156 0.15 -2.60 6.76
N GLY A 157 -1.03 -2.70 6.15
CA GLY A 157 -1.94 -3.83 6.34
C GLY A 157 -1.91 -4.76 5.13
N VAL A 158 -1.86 -6.07 5.36
CA VAL A 158 -1.90 -7.06 4.28
C VAL A 158 -2.90 -8.16 4.61
N ASP A 159 -3.69 -8.55 3.61
CA ASP A 159 -4.55 -9.74 3.71
C ASP A 159 -3.70 -10.99 3.93
N SER A 160 -3.94 -11.72 5.01
CA SER A 160 -3.19 -12.94 5.35
C SER A 160 -3.29 -14.05 4.30
N GLU A 161 -4.33 -14.02 3.47
CA GLU A 161 -4.59 -14.98 2.40
C GLU A 161 -4.33 -14.38 1.00
N ASN A 162 -3.55 -13.30 0.92
CA ASN A 162 -3.24 -12.65 -0.36
C ASN A 162 -2.50 -13.61 -1.32
N PRO A 163 -3.06 -13.93 -2.50
CA PRO A 163 -2.49 -14.91 -3.42
C PRO A 163 -1.30 -14.36 -4.22
N THR A 164 -1.05 -13.06 -4.22
CA THR A 164 -0.08 -12.39 -5.12
C THR A 164 1.36 -12.50 -4.64
N GLY A 165 1.62 -13.12 -3.49
CA GLY A 165 2.96 -13.21 -2.90
C GLY A 165 3.41 -11.92 -2.20
N ALA A 166 2.46 -11.07 -1.80
CA ALA A 166 2.71 -9.80 -1.13
C ALA A 166 3.58 -9.94 0.13
N MET A 167 3.39 -11.01 0.93
CA MET A 167 4.23 -11.28 2.11
C MET A 167 5.72 -11.40 1.78
N ARG A 168 6.07 -12.07 0.65
CA ARG A 168 7.47 -12.17 0.21
C ARG A 168 8.01 -10.84 -0.25
N LEU A 169 7.19 -10.05 -0.95
CA LEU A 169 7.55 -8.70 -1.36
C LEU A 169 7.88 -7.83 -0.15
N TYR A 170 6.96 -7.76 0.82
CA TYR A 170 7.15 -6.95 2.03
C TYR A 170 8.36 -7.42 2.85
N GLY A 171 8.53 -8.73 3.05
CA GLY A 171 9.70 -9.28 3.73
C GLY A 171 11.02 -8.92 3.02
N SER A 172 11.05 -8.96 1.67
CA SER A 172 12.22 -8.55 0.89
C SER A 172 12.55 -7.06 0.98
N ALA A 173 11.58 -6.25 1.36
CA ALA A 173 11.72 -4.82 1.63
C ALA A 173 11.88 -4.52 3.13
N GLY A 174 12.17 -5.52 3.96
CA GLY A 174 12.49 -5.35 5.39
C GLY A 174 11.28 -5.19 6.31
N PHE A 175 10.05 -5.42 5.82
CA PHE A 175 8.87 -5.42 6.69
C PHE A 175 8.73 -6.75 7.42
N VAL A 176 8.41 -6.68 8.69
CA VAL A 176 8.18 -7.84 9.57
C VAL A 176 6.81 -7.77 10.21
N GLN A 177 6.21 -8.92 10.48
CA GLN A 177 4.92 -8.94 11.16
C GLN A 177 5.07 -8.45 12.59
N ARG A 178 4.31 -7.42 12.95
CA ARG A 178 4.22 -6.98 14.33
C ARG A 178 3.45 -8.01 15.14
N ARG A 179 4.11 -8.56 16.17
CA ARG A 179 3.41 -9.41 17.15
C ARG A 179 2.53 -8.50 18.01
N PRO A 180 1.28 -8.88 18.28
CA PRO A 180 0.47 -8.18 19.26
C PRO A 180 1.19 -8.21 20.61
N ALA A 181 1.27 -7.05 21.26
CA ALA A 181 1.76 -6.96 22.64
C ALA A 181 0.70 -7.49 23.61
#